data_f8b7d7e55c0d41f0eded5329b056dd36
#
_entry.id   f8b7d7e55c0d41f0eded5329b056dd36
#
_cell.length_a   1.000
_cell.length_b   1.000
_cell.length_c   1.000
_cell.angle_alpha   90.00
_cell.angle_beta   90.00
_cell.angle_gamma   90.00
#
_symmetry.space_group_name_H-M   'P 1'
#
loop_
_entity.id
_entity.type
_entity.pdbx_description
1 polymer ?
#
loop_
_entity_poly.entity_id
_entity_poly.type
_entity_poly.pdbx_seq_one_letter_code
_entity_poly.pdbx_strand_id
1 'polypeptide(L)'
;MSNQKIQYKHSPFDEEMYDAMTIFNEGKPTSEQFSLIDARIISLVHSYDYSDTKFFASNKYLAEKSRSTPATVQKSINKLISYGLINKKVACSDGRKQRVLTYNEDGAEKFKTNPKAAKPMFEE
;
A
#
# COMPACT_ATOMS: atom_id res chain seq x y z
N MET A 1 -20.87 -17.04 17.09
CA MET A 1 -20.42 -16.66 16.85
C MET A 1 -19.88 -16.53 16.33
N SER A 2 -19.71 -16.78 16.05
CA SER A 2 -19.14 -16.54 15.63
C SER A 2 -18.54 -16.13 15.06
N ASN A 3 -18.39 -16.06 14.82
CA ASN A 3 -17.83 -15.45 14.40
C ASN A 3 -17.21 -15.15 13.76
N GLN A 4 -17.29 -15.17 13.55
CA GLN A 4 -16.78 -14.83 13.04
C GLN A 4 -16.16 -14.40 12.49
N LYS A 5 -16.15 -14.34 12.67
CA LYS A 5 -15.57 -13.82 12.19
C LYS A 5 -14.84 -13.94 11.61
N ILE A 6 -14.94 -14.13 11.28
CA ILE A 6 -14.34 -14.04 10.67
C ILE A 6 -13.64 -14.03 10.29
N GLN A 7 -13.70 -14.47 10.17
CA GLN A 7 -13.08 -14.32 9.77
C GLN A 7 -12.10 -13.66 9.17
N TYR A 8 -12.02 -13.01 9.41
CA TYR A 8 -11.10 -12.06 8.88
C TYR A 8 -9.86 -12.03 9.76
N LYS A 9 -8.74 -12.45 9.24
CA LYS A 9 -7.51 -12.50 10.01
C LYS A 9 -6.56 -11.42 9.51
N HIS A 10 -5.98 -10.69 10.43
CA HIS A 10 -4.87 -9.81 10.12
C HIS A 10 -3.60 -10.65 10.05
N SER A 11 -2.88 -10.54 8.97
CA SER A 11 -1.58 -11.19 8.87
C SER A 11 -0.59 -10.43 9.74
N PRO A 12 0.53 -11.06 10.13
CA PRO A 12 1.59 -10.32 10.83
C PRO A 12 2.05 -9.09 10.04
N PHE A 13 2.05 -9.18 8.71
CA PHE A 13 2.38 -8.03 7.89
C PHE A 13 1.44 -6.86 8.15
N ASP A 14 0.14 -7.14 8.15
CA ASP A 14 -0.85 -6.08 8.32
C ASP A 14 -0.68 -5.38 9.64
N GLU A 15 -0.47 -6.15 10.72
CA GLU A 15 -0.30 -5.56 12.04
C GLU A 15 0.95 -4.70 12.13
N GLU A 16 2.06 -5.21 11.62
CA GLU A 16 3.32 -4.46 11.65
C GLU A 16 3.22 -3.16 10.86
N MET A 17 2.61 -3.24 9.68
CA MET A 17 2.50 -2.06 8.83
C MET A 17 1.54 -1.04 9.44
N TYR A 18 0.42 -1.49 9.98
CA TYR A 18 -0.53 -0.58 10.62
C TYR A 18 0.10 0.10 11.82
N ASP A 19 0.85 -0.64 12.64
CA ASP A 19 1.53 -0.07 13.78
C ASP A 19 2.54 0.98 13.33
N ALA A 20 3.32 0.66 12.30
CA ALA A 20 4.32 1.60 11.80
C ALA A 20 3.66 2.87 11.27
N MET A 21 2.56 2.74 10.55
CA MET A 21 1.84 3.91 10.04
C MET A 21 1.25 4.74 11.18
N THR A 22 0.74 4.08 12.21
CA THR A 22 0.21 4.78 13.37
C THR A 22 1.30 5.60 14.06
N ILE A 23 2.47 5.00 14.25
CA ILE A 23 3.60 5.69 14.86
C ILE A 23 4.04 6.86 13.98
N PHE A 24 4.12 6.64 12.67
CA PHE A 24 4.47 7.71 11.74
C PHE A 24 3.50 8.88 11.85
N ASN A 25 2.21 8.59 11.98
CA ASN A 25 1.18 9.62 11.96
C ASN A 25 1.18 10.49 13.21
N GLU A 26 1.78 10.04 14.31
CA GLU A 26 1.78 10.79 15.55
C GLU A 26 2.43 12.16 15.34
N GLY A 27 1.70 13.22 15.70
CA GLY A 27 2.21 14.57 15.63
C GLY A 27 2.24 15.17 14.24
N LYS A 28 1.73 14.49 13.23
CA LYS A 28 1.72 14.99 11.86
C LYS A 28 0.34 15.51 11.49
N PRO A 29 0.27 16.55 10.66
CA PRO A 29 -1.02 17.01 10.18
C PRO A 29 -1.71 15.94 9.32
N THR A 30 -3.03 15.98 9.29
CA THR A 30 -3.82 14.98 8.60
C THR A 30 -3.37 14.81 7.14
N SER A 31 -3.00 15.91 6.49
CA SER A 31 -2.61 15.85 5.08
C SER A 31 -1.35 15.03 4.84
N GLU A 32 -0.52 14.83 5.89
CA GLU A 32 0.71 14.04 5.76
C GLU A 32 0.57 12.63 6.30
N GLN A 33 -0.52 12.33 6.97
CA GLN A 33 -0.70 11.03 7.58
C GLN A 33 -1.05 9.96 6.55
N PHE A 34 -0.65 8.72 6.84
CA PHE A 34 -1.14 7.58 6.08
C PHE A 34 -2.58 7.31 6.49
N SER A 35 -3.41 7.01 5.50
CA SER A 35 -4.82 6.74 5.72
C SER A 35 -5.07 5.23 5.71
N LEU A 36 -6.31 4.85 6.08
CA LEU A 36 -6.72 3.45 5.97
C LEU A 36 -6.65 2.99 4.52
N ILE A 37 -6.90 3.88 3.58
CA ILE A 37 -6.81 3.52 2.16
C ILE A 37 -5.38 3.19 1.80
N ASP A 38 -4.41 3.98 2.29
CA ASP A 38 -2.99 3.68 2.07
C ASP A 38 -2.65 2.30 2.60
N ALA A 39 -3.09 2.00 3.81
CA ALA A 39 -2.82 0.71 4.44
C ALA A 39 -3.48 -0.43 3.66
N ARG A 40 -4.70 -0.20 3.18
CA ARG A 40 -5.42 -1.21 2.43
C ARG A 40 -4.72 -1.53 1.12
N ILE A 41 -4.27 -0.50 0.42
CA ILE A 41 -3.63 -0.68 -0.87
C ILE A 41 -2.30 -1.42 -0.72
N ILE A 42 -1.48 -1.04 0.27
CA ILE A 42 -0.21 -1.74 0.43
C ILE A 42 -0.42 -3.19 0.86
N SER A 43 -1.47 -3.47 1.63
CA SER A 43 -1.79 -4.84 2.00
C SER A 43 -2.18 -5.66 0.78
N LEU A 44 -2.95 -5.08 -0.13
CA LEU A 44 -3.32 -5.78 -1.35
C LEU A 44 -2.09 -6.06 -2.21
N VAL A 45 -1.23 -5.06 -2.38
CA VAL A 45 -0.01 -5.24 -3.17
C VAL A 45 0.87 -6.33 -2.56
N HIS A 46 1.06 -6.29 -1.25
CA HIS A 46 1.86 -7.29 -0.57
C HIS A 46 1.29 -8.70 -0.75
N SER A 47 -0.02 -8.83 -0.66
CA SER A 47 -0.68 -10.11 -0.77
C SER A 47 -0.44 -10.75 -2.15
N TYR A 48 -0.54 -9.96 -3.21
CA TYR A 48 -0.30 -10.46 -4.56
C TYR A 48 1.17 -10.78 -4.80
N ASP A 49 2.05 -9.92 -4.29
CA ASP A 49 3.48 -10.14 -4.46
C ASP A 49 3.92 -11.41 -3.72
N TYR A 50 3.36 -11.61 -2.53
CA TYR A 50 3.68 -12.78 -1.73
C TYR A 50 3.26 -14.07 -2.43
N SER A 51 2.15 -14.03 -3.16
CA SER A 51 1.66 -15.20 -3.89
C SER A 51 2.35 -15.37 -5.24
N ASP A 52 3.32 -14.54 -5.54
CA ASP A 52 4.09 -14.57 -6.79
C ASP A 52 3.19 -14.33 -8.00
N THR A 53 2.17 -13.52 -7.83
CA THR A 53 1.23 -13.17 -8.88
C THR A 53 1.43 -11.69 -9.22
N LYS A 54 1.57 -11.41 -10.53
CA LYS A 54 1.69 -10.02 -10.95
C LYS A 54 0.39 -9.26 -10.69
N PHE A 55 0.53 -8.08 -10.14
CA PHE A 55 -0.63 -7.28 -9.75
C PHE A 55 -0.88 -6.20 -10.80
N PHE A 56 -1.80 -6.48 -11.71
CA PHE A 56 -2.16 -5.56 -12.79
C PHE A 56 -3.38 -4.71 -12.46
N ALA A 57 -3.68 -4.52 -11.20
CA ALA A 57 -4.92 -3.89 -10.81
C ALA A 57 -5.02 -2.46 -11.30
N SER A 58 -6.18 -2.11 -11.85
CA SER A 58 -6.49 -0.74 -12.25
C SER A 58 -6.87 0.07 -11.03
N ASN A 59 -6.86 1.41 -11.19
CA ASN A 59 -7.33 2.27 -10.13
C ASN A 59 -8.81 1.99 -9.81
N LYS A 60 -9.59 1.65 -10.82
CA LYS A 60 -11.01 1.33 -10.60
C LYS A 60 -11.16 0.11 -9.69
N TYR A 61 -10.39 -0.95 -9.97
CA TYR A 61 -10.43 -2.16 -9.16
C TYR A 61 -10.02 -1.85 -7.71
N LEU A 62 -8.91 -1.11 -7.56
CA LEU A 62 -8.43 -0.77 -6.22
C LEU A 62 -9.41 0.13 -5.48
N ALA A 63 -10.07 1.03 -6.21
CA ALA A 63 -11.08 1.88 -5.59
C ALA A 63 -12.24 1.06 -5.05
N GLU A 64 -12.68 0.06 -5.80
CA GLU A 64 -13.74 -0.82 -5.34
C GLU A 64 -13.32 -1.61 -4.10
N LYS A 65 -12.10 -2.13 -4.11
CA LYS A 65 -11.61 -2.93 -2.99
C LYS A 65 -11.37 -2.10 -1.74
N SER A 66 -11.00 -0.83 -1.89
CA SER A 66 -10.72 0.04 -0.76
C SER A 66 -11.88 0.94 -0.39
N ARG A 67 -13.00 0.82 -1.14
CA ARG A 67 -14.19 1.65 -0.94
C ARG A 67 -13.86 3.13 -1.07
N SER A 68 -13.19 3.45 -2.16
CA SER A 68 -12.70 4.79 -2.40
C SER A 68 -12.95 5.16 -3.86
N THR A 69 -12.32 6.22 -4.33
CA THR A 69 -12.43 6.64 -5.72
C THR A 69 -11.12 6.42 -6.44
N PRO A 70 -11.14 6.31 -7.77
CA PRO A 70 -9.88 6.17 -8.51
C PRO A 70 -8.92 7.32 -8.27
N ALA A 71 -9.42 8.54 -8.10
CA ALA A 71 -8.54 9.68 -7.83
C ALA A 71 -7.82 9.52 -6.49
N THR A 72 -8.54 9.09 -5.46
CA THR A 72 -7.95 8.85 -4.15
C THR A 72 -6.94 7.72 -4.21
N VAL A 73 -7.26 6.65 -4.96
CA VAL A 73 -6.34 5.54 -5.14
C VAL A 73 -5.05 6.01 -5.79
N GLN A 74 -5.15 6.87 -6.83
CA GLN A 74 -3.95 7.34 -7.49
C GLN A 74 -3.06 8.13 -6.54
N LYS A 75 -3.66 8.98 -5.71
CA LYS A 75 -2.88 9.71 -4.70
C LYS A 75 -2.22 8.77 -3.72
N SER A 76 -2.93 7.74 -3.29
CA SER A 76 -2.39 6.78 -2.36
C SER A 76 -1.21 6.02 -2.96
N ILE A 77 -1.35 5.57 -4.20
CA ILE A 77 -0.27 4.87 -4.89
C ILE A 77 0.96 5.76 -5.01
N ASN A 78 0.77 7.01 -5.43
CA ASN A 78 1.90 7.94 -5.55
C ASN A 78 2.59 8.14 -4.21
N LYS A 79 1.81 8.27 -3.14
CA LYS A 79 2.36 8.45 -1.81
C LYS A 79 3.17 7.21 -1.39
N LEU A 80 2.62 6.02 -1.57
CA LEU A 80 3.31 4.80 -1.19
C LEU A 80 4.60 4.62 -1.99
N ILE A 81 4.59 4.99 -3.26
CA ILE A 81 5.80 4.95 -4.08
C ILE A 81 6.82 5.96 -3.56
N SER A 82 6.39 7.17 -3.23
CA SER A 82 7.31 8.20 -2.78
C SER A 82 8.00 7.83 -1.48
N TYR A 83 7.33 7.07 -0.61
CA TYR A 83 7.95 6.59 0.63
C TYR A 83 8.74 5.30 0.44
N GLY A 84 8.79 4.78 -0.79
CA GLY A 84 9.56 3.58 -1.05
C GLY A 84 8.92 2.30 -0.55
N LEU A 85 7.60 2.30 -0.36
CA LEU A 85 6.90 1.13 0.16
C LEU A 85 6.42 0.19 -0.93
N ILE A 86 6.16 0.72 -2.11
CA ILE A 86 5.82 -0.09 -3.28
C ILE A 86 6.57 0.43 -4.49
N ASN A 87 6.67 -0.40 -5.51
CA ASN A 87 7.28 -0.03 -6.78
C ASN A 87 6.25 -0.13 -7.90
N LYS A 88 6.46 0.67 -8.93
CA LYS A 88 5.63 0.63 -10.12
C LYS A 88 6.51 0.30 -11.32
N LYS A 89 6.05 -0.65 -12.13
CA LYS A 89 6.70 -0.99 -13.39
C LYS A 89 5.65 -0.99 -14.47
N VAL A 90 6.09 -0.84 -15.71
CA VAL A 90 5.21 -0.95 -16.86
C VAL A 90 5.59 -2.22 -17.61
N ALA A 91 4.64 -3.12 -17.77
CA ALA A 91 4.83 -4.36 -18.51
C ALA A 91 4.03 -4.27 -19.79
N CYS A 92 4.60 -4.81 -20.88
CA CYS A 92 3.92 -4.87 -22.16
C CYS A 92 3.43 -6.28 -22.40
N SER A 93 2.16 -6.40 -22.77
CA SER A 93 1.56 -7.68 -23.09
C SER A 93 0.57 -7.45 -24.21
N ASP A 94 0.73 -8.19 -25.32
CA ASP A 94 -0.14 -8.08 -26.48
C ASP A 94 -0.27 -6.64 -26.97
N GLY A 95 0.85 -5.91 -26.98
CA GLY A 95 0.86 -4.53 -27.43
C GLY A 95 0.27 -3.54 -26.47
N ARG A 96 -0.11 -3.99 -25.27
CA ARG A 96 -0.67 -3.11 -24.25
C ARG A 96 0.36 -2.86 -23.16
N LYS A 97 0.38 -1.63 -22.68
CA LYS A 97 1.18 -1.28 -21.51
C LYS A 97 0.30 -1.38 -20.27
N GLN A 98 0.74 -2.13 -19.31
CA GLN A 98 0.01 -2.30 -18.07
C GLN A 98 0.90 -1.99 -16.88
N ARG A 99 0.33 -1.36 -15.89
CA ARG A 99 1.03 -1.04 -14.65
C ARG A 99 1.09 -2.29 -13.78
N VAL A 100 2.29 -2.58 -13.27
CA VAL A 100 2.48 -3.65 -12.29
C VAL A 100 2.95 -3.01 -11.00
N LEU A 101 2.26 -3.29 -9.91
CA LEU A 101 2.64 -2.80 -8.58
C LEU A 101 3.27 -3.95 -7.81
N THR A 102 4.41 -3.69 -7.19
CA THR A 102 5.11 -4.69 -6.38
C THR A 102 5.47 -4.10 -5.03
N TYR A 103 5.54 -4.97 -4.03
CA TYR A 103 5.92 -4.58 -2.68
C TYR A 103 7.43 -4.37 -2.62
N ASN A 104 7.85 -3.29 -1.99
CA ASN A 104 9.27 -3.00 -1.83
C ASN A 104 9.69 -3.41 -0.42
N GLU A 105 10.22 -4.62 -0.31
CA GLU A 105 10.56 -5.18 0.98
C GLU A 105 11.59 -4.35 1.74
N ASP A 106 12.65 -3.93 1.06
CA ASP A 106 13.70 -3.14 1.70
C ASP A 106 13.16 -1.80 2.22
N GLY A 107 12.39 -1.11 1.39
CA GLY A 107 11.82 0.16 1.79
C GLY A 107 10.83 0.01 2.94
N ALA A 108 10.03 -1.05 2.89
CA ALA A 108 9.06 -1.29 3.95
C ALA A 108 9.75 -1.66 5.27
N GLU A 109 10.85 -2.42 5.21
CA GLU A 109 11.60 -2.75 6.42
C GLU A 109 12.19 -1.51 7.08
N LYS A 110 12.74 -0.61 6.28
CA LYS A 110 13.24 0.65 6.82
C LYS A 110 12.14 1.45 7.47
N PHE A 111 10.98 1.50 6.83
CA PHE A 111 9.84 2.22 7.37
C PHE A 111 9.39 1.62 8.69
N LYS A 112 9.27 0.29 8.75
CA LYS A 112 8.80 -0.37 9.97
C LYS A 112 9.80 -0.24 11.11
N THR A 113 11.09 -0.21 10.78
CA THR A 113 12.12 -0.10 11.81
C THR A 113 12.17 1.27 12.45
N ASN A 114 11.96 2.33 11.66
CA ASN A 114 12.00 3.68 12.18
C ASN A 114 10.96 4.55 11.48
N PRO A 115 9.68 4.36 11.81
CA PRO A 115 8.60 5.07 11.09
C PRO A 115 8.72 6.58 11.17
N LYS A 116 9.15 7.11 12.30
CA LYS A 116 9.19 8.58 12.47
C LYS A 116 10.26 9.24 11.61
N ALA A 117 11.24 8.49 11.18
CA ALA A 117 12.30 9.00 10.32
C ALA A 117 11.95 8.92 8.83
N ALA A 118 10.82 8.31 8.50
CA ALA A 118 10.45 8.11 7.11
C ALA A 118 10.15 9.44 6.44
N LYS A 119 10.65 9.60 5.21
CA LYS A 119 10.43 10.80 4.41
C LYS A 119 10.18 10.37 2.98
N PRO A 120 9.39 11.14 2.23
CA PRO A 120 9.24 10.83 0.81
C PRO A 120 10.57 11.01 0.10
N MET A 121 10.88 10.05 -0.79
CA MET A 121 12.12 10.12 -1.54
C MET A 121 12.05 11.15 -2.65
N PHE A 122 10.85 11.50 -3.06
CA PHE A 122 10.63 12.54 -4.06
C PHE A 122 9.23 13.09 -3.85
N GLU A 123 8.99 14.28 -4.40
CA GLU A 123 7.65 14.87 -4.34
C GLU A 123 6.86 14.49 -5.56
N GLU A 124 5.57 14.33 -5.35
CA GLU A 124 4.65 13.93 -6.42
C GLU A 124 4.30 15.07 -7.34
#